data_5ecfa9f10507d6c58d9b510e1d941d87
#
_entry.id   5ecfa9f10507d6c58d9b510e1d941d87
#
_cell.length_a   1.000
_cell.length_b   1.000
_cell.length_c   1.000
_cell.angle_alpha   90.00
_cell.angle_beta   90.00
_cell.angle_gamma   90.00
#
_symmetry.space_group_name_H-M   'P 1'
#
loop_
_entity.id
_entity.type
_entity.pdbx_description
1 polymer ?
#
loop_
_entity_poly.entity_id
_entity_poly.type
_entity_poly.pdbx_seq_one_letter_code
_entity_poly.pdbx_strand_id
1 'polypeptide(L)'
;GTPTELWNRTSYKVWANNSGGSVVAYFNLTVNDQLPTVLYSATVLILTNNTVSSDLPHTPNISGAGAITSWEINAILPSGLTFGTNNGTIYGIPTELWPSTSYTIWGNNSGGSTSSTVSITVNDELPTIVYSPENVTLVKDTVSTDLPLTPAISGSGIITSWELNNTSLPSGISFGSSNGTVYGTATQLWTTTAYKVWANNSG
;
A
#
# COMPACT_ATOMS: atom_id res chain seq x y z
N GLY A 1 24.90 24.04 -33.58
CA GLY A 1 23.80 24.70 -32.88
C GLY A 1 23.06 23.74 -31.93
N THR A 2 22.25 24.29 -31.06
CA THR A 2 21.35 23.51 -30.15
C THR A 2 19.97 23.50 -30.79
N PRO A 3 19.35 22.34 -31.07
CA PRO A 3 18.02 22.28 -31.61
C PRO A 3 17.00 22.86 -30.62
N THR A 4 16.01 23.57 -31.11
CA THR A 4 14.97 24.23 -30.31
C THR A 4 13.57 23.66 -30.57
N GLU A 5 13.45 22.68 -31.48
CA GLU A 5 12.20 22.01 -31.82
C GLU A 5 12.44 20.51 -32.05
N LEU A 6 11.41 19.71 -31.81
CA LEU A 6 11.43 18.27 -32.09
C LEU A 6 11.43 18.04 -33.60
N TRP A 7 12.15 17.04 -34.07
CA TRP A 7 12.24 16.72 -35.48
C TRP A 7 12.16 15.20 -35.72
N ASN A 8 11.20 14.82 -36.50
CA ASN A 8 11.08 13.41 -36.90
C ASN A 8 12.25 13.02 -37.81
N ARG A 9 12.62 11.73 -37.75
CA ARG A 9 13.68 11.16 -38.55
C ARG A 9 13.52 11.56 -40.03
N THR A 10 14.41 12.44 -40.50
CA THR A 10 14.43 12.93 -41.86
C THR A 10 15.77 12.61 -42.49
N SER A 11 15.74 12.07 -43.71
CA SER A 11 16.95 11.78 -44.48
C SER A 11 17.35 12.98 -45.31
N TYR A 12 18.57 13.39 -45.14
CA TYR A 12 19.16 14.50 -45.89
C TYR A 12 20.19 13.96 -46.89
N LYS A 13 20.16 14.51 -48.11
CA LYS A 13 21.09 14.21 -49.15
C LYS A 13 22.04 15.39 -49.37
N VAL A 14 23.33 15.13 -49.31
CA VAL A 14 24.37 16.12 -49.49
C VAL A 14 25.15 15.83 -50.75
N TRP A 15 25.35 16.85 -51.57
CA TRP A 15 26.18 16.77 -52.78
C TRP A 15 27.48 17.55 -52.55
N ALA A 16 28.58 16.96 -52.93
CA ALA A 16 29.85 17.67 -53.09
C ALA A 16 30.24 17.64 -54.56
N ASN A 17 30.44 18.82 -55.11
CA ASN A 17 30.69 19.03 -56.54
C ASN A 17 32.07 19.66 -56.76
N ASN A 18 32.76 19.21 -57.79
CA ASN A 18 34.00 19.84 -58.32
C ASN A 18 34.00 19.79 -59.85
N SER A 19 35.09 20.21 -60.49
CA SER A 19 35.21 20.20 -61.96
C SER A 19 35.21 18.83 -62.57
N GLY A 20 35.44 17.76 -61.79
CA GLY A 20 35.41 16.35 -62.21
C GLY A 20 34.05 15.66 -62.11
N GLY A 21 33.07 16.28 -61.41
CA GLY A 21 31.71 15.74 -61.20
C GLY A 21 31.15 15.95 -59.82
N SER A 22 30.13 15.13 -59.45
CA SER A 22 29.41 15.15 -58.19
C SER A 22 29.49 13.83 -57.46
N VAL A 23 29.62 13.86 -56.09
CA VAL A 23 29.46 12.73 -55.21
C VAL A 23 28.35 13.03 -54.19
N VAL A 24 27.68 11.97 -53.71
CA VAL A 24 26.50 12.06 -52.87
C VAL A 24 26.70 11.31 -51.59
N ALA A 25 26.30 11.89 -50.47
CA ALA A 25 26.18 11.22 -49.16
C ALA A 25 24.78 11.45 -48.57
N TYR A 26 24.37 10.55 -47.68
CA TYR A 26 23.10 10.65 -46.95
C TYR A 26 23.36 10.58 -45.47
N PHE A 27 22.58 11.31 -44.67
CA PHE A 27 22.49 11.16 -43.22
C PHE A 27 21.06 11.33 -42.75
N ASN A 28 20.73 10.73 -41.60
CA ASN A 28 19.45 10.90 -40.96
C ASN A 28 19.60 11.82 -39.75
N LEU A 29 18.65 12.70 -39.54
CA LEU A 29 18.57 13.58 -38.38
C LEU A 29 17.26 13.34 -37.66
N THR A 30 17.33 13.28 -36.35
CA THR A 30 16.19 13.20 -35.43
C THR A 30 16.49 14.14 -34.27
N VAL A 31 15.49 14.87 -33.78
CA VAL A 31 15.56 15.63 -32.52
C VAL A 31 14.45 15.14 -31.61
N ASN A 32 14.83 14.53 -30.53
CA ASN A 32 13.92 14.00 -29.51
C ASN A 32 13.85 14.93 -28.30
N ASP A 33 12.82 14.79 -27.45
CA ASP A 33 12.73 15.45 -26.17
C ASP A 33 13.86 15.03 -25.22
N GLN A 34 14.09 15.85 -24.20
CA GLN A 34 14.85 15.42 -23.04
C GLN A 34 14.04 14.40 -22.24
N LEU A 35 14.74 13.50 -21.57
CA LEU A 35 14.10 12.59 -20.60
C LEU A 35 13.53 13.39 -19.44
N PRO A 36 12.25 13.20 -19.07
CA PRO A 36 11.70 13.76 -17.84
C PRO A 36 12.27 13.04 -16.63
N THR A 37 12.15 13.64 -15.46
CA THR A 37 12.36 12.97 -14.18
C THR A 37 10.99 12.76 -13.51
N VAL A 38 10.72 11.53 -13.07
CA VAL A 38 9.48 11.13 -12.39
C VAL A 38 9.80 10.68 -10.98
N LEU A 39 9.22 11.34 -9.97
CA LEU A 39 9.42 11.02 -8.56
C LEU A 39 8.08 11.02 -7.83
N TYR A 40 7.78 9.95 -7.09
CA TYR A 40 6.71 9.94 -6.12
C TYR A 40 7.25 10.40 -4.75
N SER A 41 6.48 11.23 -4.04
CA SER A 41 6.87 11.79 -2.73
C SER A 41 7.02 10.72 -1.66
N ALA A 42 6.20 9.67 -1.72
CA ALA A 42 6.33 8.47 -0.91
C ALA A 42 6.58 7.26 -1.82
N THR A 43 7.57 6.45 -1.47
CA THR A 43 7.88 5.20 -2.18
C THR A 43 7.20 3.98 -1.54
N VAL A 44 6.55 4.17 -0.39
CA VAL A 44 5.78 3.15 0.34
C VAL A 44 4.43 3.74 0.73
N LEU A 45 3.36 3.08 0.33
CA LEU A 45 1.98 3.35 0.71
C LEU A 45 1.46 2.19 1.54
N ILE A 46 1.05 2.48 2.78
CA ILE A 46 0.37 1.52 3.65
C ILE A 46 -1.07 2.02 3.79
N LEU A 47 -1.98 1.32 3.15
CA LEU A 47 -3.38 1.68 3.04
C LEU A 47 -4.23 0.75 3.92
N THR A 48 -5.41 1.22 4.31
CA THR A 48 -6.40 0.42 5.05
C THR A 48 -7.56 0.06 4.14
N ASN A 49 -7.94 -1.22 4.16
CA ASN A 49 -9.05 -1.75 3.37
C ASN A 49 -10.35 -0.98 3.63
N ASN A 50 -11.09 -0.68 2.57
CA ASN A 50 -12.34 0.09 2.58
C ASN A 50 -12.26 1.49 3.23
N THR A 51 -11.06 2.05 3.37
CA THR A 51 -10.85 3.34 4.04
C THR A 51 -10.21 4.35 3.08
N VAL A 52 -10.68 5.60 3.15
CA VAL A 52 -10.06 6.72 2.42
C VAL A 52 -8.72 7.04 3.08
N SER A 53 -7.67 7.12 2.27
CA SER A 53 -6.33 7.50 2.73
C SER A 53 -6.00 8.94 2.35
N SER A 54 -5.32 9.66 3.24
CA SER A 54 -4.73 10.98 2.96
C SER A 54 -3.53 10.91 2.00
N ASP A 55 -2.95 9.73 1.80
CA ASP A 55 -1.84 9.51 0.87
C ASP A 55 -2.30 9.38 -0.59
N LEU A 56 -3.62 9.35 -0.80
CA LEU A 56 -4.24 9.31 -2.12
C LEU A 56 -5.09 10.57 -2.38
N PRO A 57 -5.09 11.12 -3.60
CA PRO A 57 -4.40 10.65 -4.80
C PRO A 57 -2.87 10.83 -4.70
N HIS A 58 -2.11 9.79 -5.07
CA HIS A 58 -0.66 9.81 -5.07
C HIS A 58 -0.16 10.19 -6.47
N THR A 59 0.23 11.45 -6.63
CA THR A 59 0.60 12.05 -7.92
C THR A 59 2.11 12.19 -8.01
N PRO A 60 2.74 11.82 -9.14
CA PRO A 60 4.16 12.00 -9.33
C PRO A 60 4.54 13.48 -9.48
N ASN A 61 5.70 13.85 -8.93
CA ASN A 61 6.39 15.09 -9.25
C ASN A 61 7.19 14.89 -10.53
N ILE A 62 6.94 15.75 -11.51
CA ILE A 62 7.61 15.71 -12.81
C ILE A 62 8.54 16.91 -12.89
N SER A 63 9.79 16.67 -13.29
CA SER A 63 10.77 17.72 -13.57
C SER A 63 11.55 17.37 -14.84
N GLY A 64 12.30 18.38 -15.37
CA GLY A 64 12.97 18.26 -16.67
C GLY A 64 12.15 18.90 -17.78
N ALA A 65 12.72 18.98 -18.98
CA ALA A 65 12.18 19.78 -20.08
C ALA A 65 11.23 19.02 -21.01
N GLY A 66 11.22 17.68 -20.99
CA GLY A 66 10.41 16.89 -21.91
C GLY A 66 9.03 16.56 -21.36
N ALA A 67 7.99 16.85 -22.13
CA ALA A 67 6.62 16.48 -21.77
C ALA A 67 6.42 14.95 -21.84
N ILE A 68 5.81 14.37 -20.80
CA ILE A 68 5.43 12.95 -20.81
C ILE A 68 4.22 12.76 -21.73
N THR A 69 4.31 11.82 -22.64
CA THR A 69 3.27 11.52 -23.64
C THR A 69 2.46 10.27 -23.29
N SER A 70 3.02 9.37 -22.49
CA SER A 70 2.32 8.18 -21.99
C SER A 70 2.85 7.72 -20.64
N TRP A 71 1.97 7.05 -19.88
CA TRP A 71 2.28 6.48 -18.59
C TRP A 71 1.96 4.99 -18.59
N GLU A 72 2.82 4.21 -17.95
CA GLU A 72 2.68 2.77 -17.84
C GLU A 72 2.96 2.30 -16.41
N ILE A 73 2.37 1.19 -16.03
CA ILE A 73 2.60 0.49 -14.77
C ILE A 73 2.78 -1.02 -15.04
N ASN A 74 3.70 -1.66 -14.32
CA ASN A 74 4.10 -3.05 -14.59
C ASN A 74 3.07 -4.12 -14.20
N ALA A 75 2.10 -3.79 -13.34
CA ALA A 75 1.15 -4.77 -12.80
C ALA A 75 -0.20 -4.12 -12.45
N ILE A 76 -1.21 -4.95 -12.27
CA ILE A 76 -2.54 -4.53 -11.82
C ILE A 76 -2.47 -4.11 -10.35
N LEU A 77 -3.09 -2.98 -10.02
CA LEU A 77 -3.24 -2.50 -8.64
C LEU A 77 -4.29 -3.31 -7.87
N PRO A 78 -4.26 -3.29 -6.52
CA PRO A 78 -5.32 -3.83 -5.68
C PRO A 78 -6.70 -3.31 -6.11
N SER A 79 -7.73 -4.14 -5.98
CA SER A 79 -9.11 -3.76 -6.29
C SER A 79 -9.49 -2.48 -5.55
N GLY A 80 -10.20 -1.59 -6.24
CA GLY A 80 -10.58 -0.27 -5.74
C GLY A 80 -9.54 0.83 -5.97
N LEU A 81 -8.29 0.50 -6.31
CA LEU A 81 -7.28 1.45 -6.76
C LEU A 81 -7.23 1.52 -8.28
N THR A 82 -6.94 2.71 -8.78
CA THR A 82 -6.84 2.99 -10.22
C THR A 82 -5.53 3.73 -10.52
N PHE A 83 -4.92 3.40 -11.65
CA PHE A 83 -3.79 4.12 -12.21
C PHE A 83 -4.24 5.04 -13.33
N GLY A 84 -3.92 6.32 -13.22
CA GLY A 84 -4.20 7.33 -14.23
C GLY A 84 -3.20 7.28 -15.38
N THR A 85 -3.56 6.67 -16.48
CA THR A 85 -2.70 6.55 -17.68
C THR A 85 -2.37 7.87 -18.37
N ASN A 86 -3.04 8.96 -17.98
CA ASN A 86 -2.79 10.32 -18.52
C ASN A 86 -1.81 11.14 -17.67
N ASN A 87 -1.66 10.79 -16.37
CA ASN A 87 -0.91 11.63 -15.42
C ASN A 87 -0.05 10.85 -14.42
N GLY A 88 -0.06 9.51 -14.47
CA GLY A 88 0.68 8.66 -13.53
C GLY A 88 0.13 8.62 -12.11
N THR A 89 -1.05 9.19 -11.83
CA THR A 89 -1.62 9.26 -10.48
C THR A 89 -2.21 7.91 -10.07
N ILE A 90 -1.94 7.50 -8.83
CA ILE A 90 -2.63 6.37 -8.18
C ILE A 90 -3.72 6.95 -7.28
N TYR A 91 -4.97 6.47 -7.43
CA TYR A 91 -6.12 6.98 -6.68
C TYR A 91 -7.19 5.91 -6.47
N GLY A 92 -8.12 6.16 -5.56
CA GLY A 92 -9.23 5.27 -5.24
C GLY A 92 -9.29 4.89 -3.77
N ILE A 93 -10.11 3.91 -3.43
CA ILE A 93 -10.23 3.31 -2.10
C ILE A 93 -10.00 1.82 -2.27
N PRO A 94 -8.97 1.23 -1.65
CA PRO A 94 -8.72 -0.21 -1.82
C PRO A 94 -9.85 -1.02 -1.17
N THR A 95 -10.28 -2.09 -1.81
CA THR A 95 -11.40 -2.94 -1.37
C THR A 95 -11.00 -4.39 -1.13
N GLU A 96 -9.70 -4.70 -1.19
CA GLU A 96 -9.14 -6.01 -0.85
C GLU A 96 -7.82 -5.87 -0.10
N LEU A 97 -7.51 -6.86 0.74
CA LEU A 97 -6.21 -6.95 1.40
C LEU A 97 -5.13 -7.26 0.38
N TRP A 98 -3.97 -6.60 0.52
CA TRP A 98 -2.89 -6.78 -0.44
C TRP A 98 -1.53 -6.82 0.25
N PRO A 99 -0.73 -7.86 0.02
CA PRO A 99 0.62 -7.93 0.56
C PRO A 99 1.50 -6.86 -0.08
N SER A 100 2.55 -6.46 0.62
CA SER A 100 3.52 -5.49 0.11
C SER A 100 4.00 -5.87 -1.28
N THR A 101 3.59 -5.08 -2.28
CA THR A 101 3.87 -5.31 -3.70
C THR A 101 4.50 -4.08 -4.30
N SER A 102 5.59 -4.26 -5.03
CA SER A 102 6.32 -3.17 -5.67
C SER A 102 5.84 -2.95 -7.10
N TYR A 103 5.50 -1.70 -7.41
CA TYR A 103 5.05 -1.26 -8.72
C TYR A 103 6.09 -0.33 -9.33
N THR A 104 6.48 -0.63 -10.56
CA THR A 104 7.31 0.27 -11.38
C THR A 104 6.41 1.03 -12.32
N ILE A 105 6.55 2.35 -12.32
CA ILE A 105 5.76 3.28 -13.12
C ILE A 105 6.69 4.02 -14.06
N TRP A 106 6.36 4.03 -15.34
CA TRP A 106 7.13 4.70 -16.38
C TRP A 106 6.40 5.93 -16.92
N GLY A 107 7.15 7.01 -17.09
CA GLY A 107 6.77 8.16 -17.90
C GLY A 107 7.59 8.19 -19.18
N ASN A 108 6.94 8.21 -20.32
CA ASN A 108 7.56 8.06 -21.63
C ASN A 108 7.40 9.35 -22.47
N ASN A 109 8.41 9.65 -23.27
CA ASN A 109 8.36 10.65 -24.33
C ASN A 109 9.24 10.25 -25.52
N SER A 110 9.44 11.12 -26.52
CA SER A 110 10.29 10.82 -27.67
C SER A 110 11.78 10.67 -27.34
N GLY A 111 12.22 11.15 -26.18
CA GLY A 111 13.60 10.97 -25.67
C GLY A 111 13.83 9.61 -25.04
N GLY A 112 12.75 8.89 -24.66
CA GLY A 112 12.81 7.60 -24.02
C GLY A 112 11.88 7.48 -22.83
N SER A 113 12.22 6.58 -21.89
CA SER A 113 11.45 6.25 -20.68
C SER A 113 12.24 6.58 -19.43
N THR A 114 11.55 7.08 -18.41
CA THR A 114 12.03 7.19 -17.04
C THR A 114 11.08 6.43 -16.11
N SER A 115 11.55 5.98 -14.95
CA SER A 115 10.70 5.21 -14.03
C SER A 115 10.89 5.61 -12.58
N SER A 116 9.86 5.33 -11.79
CA SER A 116 9.87 5.39 -10.34
C SER A 116 9.16 4.16 -9.77
N THR A 117 9.47 3.81 -8.53
CA THR A 117 8.92 2.62 -7.87
C THR A 117 8.12 3.03 -6.63
N VAL A 118 6.93 2.45 -6.47
CA VAL A 118 6.06 2.60 -5.31
C VAL A 118 5.67 1.21 -4.81
N SER A 119 5.84 0.94 -3.51
CA SER A 119 5.34 -0.26 -2.86
C SER A 119 3.99 0.02 -2.22
N ILE A 120 3.00 -0.84 -2.43
CA ILE A 120 1.66 -0.72 -1.88
C ILE A 120 1.35 -1.94 -1.02
N THR A 121 0.85 -1.69 0.19
CA THR A 121 0.29 -2.69 1.11
C THR A 121 -1.12 -2.24 1.47
N VAL A 122 -2.07 -3.16 1.54
CA VAL A 122 -3.42 -2.90 2.05
C VAL A 122 -3.69 -3.82 3.21
N ASN A 123 -3.82 -3.25 4.40
CA ASN A 123 -4.08 -3.94 5.66
C ASN A 123 -5.55 -3.85 6.04
N ASP A 124 -5.98 -4.71 6.98
CA ASP A 124 -7.28 -4.58 7.63
C ASP A 124 -7.35 -3.33 8.53
N GLU A 125 -8.57 -2.89 8.84
CA GLU A 125 -8.82 -1.97 9.94
C GLU A 125 -8.51 -2.66 11.28
N LEU A 126 -7.91 -1.92 12.23
CA LEU A 126 -7.66 -2.45 13.57
C LEU A 126 -9.00 -2.75 14.27
N PRO A 127 -9.19 -3.94 14.84
CA PRO A 127 -10.38 -4.25 15.61
C PRO A 127 -10.40 -3.49 16.94
N THR A 128 -11.59 -3.14 17.40
CA THR A 128 -11.82 -2.64 18.76
C THR A 128 -12.53 -3.72 19.56
N ILE A 129 -12.03 -4.01 20.78
CA ILE A 129 -12.60 -5.01 21.67
C ILE A 129 -12.97 -4.36 23.01
N VAL A 130 -14.12 -4.75 23.56
CA VAL A 130 -14.59 -4.27 24.85
C VAL A 130 -15.14 -5.45 25.66
N TYR A 131 -14.66 -5.61 26.88
CA TYR A 131 -15.25 -6.54 27.86
C TYR A 131 -16.24 -5.79 28.74
N SER A 132 -17.42 -6.37 28.94
CA SER A 132 -18.45 -5.83 29.84
C SER A 132 -19.09 -6.98 30.64
N PRO A 133 -18.98 -6.93 31.99
CA PRO A 133 -18.32 -5.92 32.81
C PRO A 133 -16.79 -5.94 32.68
N GLU A 134 -16.16 -4.77 32.87
CA GLU A 134 -14.69 -4.62 32.87
C GLU A 134 -14.05 -5.28 34.12
N ASN A 135 -14.78 -5.24 35.25
CA ASN A 135 -14.34 -5.84 36.50
C ASN A 135 -15.26 -7.02 36.89
N VAL A 136 -14.66 -8.16 37.10
CA VAL A 136 -15.35 -9.40 37.48
C VAL A 136 -14.89 -9.85 38.85
N THR A 137 -15.84 -10.11 39.72
CA THR A 137 -15.58 -10.70 41.04
C THR A 137 -16.16 -12.10 41.11
N LEU A 138 -15.29 -13.09 41.27
CA LEU A 138 -15.66 -14.48 41.31
C LEU A 138 -15.64 -15.03 42.76
N VAL A 139 -16.55 -15.93 43.05
CA VAL A 139 -16.57 -16.67 44.31
C VAL A 139 -15.96 -18.04 44.06
N LYS A 140 -14.99 -18.43 44.89
CA LYS A 140 -14.32 -19.74 44.78
C LYS A 140 -15.34 -20.88 44.79
N ASP A 141 -15.13 -21.87 43.93
CA ASP A 141 -15.94 -23.08 43.76
C ASP A 141 -17.43 -22.82 43.44
N THR A 142 -17.75 -21.62 42.94
CA THR A 142 -19.11 -21.20 42.58
C THR A 142 -19.17 -20.77 41.10
N VAL A 143 -20.19 -21.26 40.38
CA VAL A 143 -20.44 -20.81 39.00
C VAL A 143 -20.89 -19.35 39.04
N SER A 144 -20.25 -18.50 38.24
CA SER A 144 -20.58 -17.07 38.13
C SER A 144 -21.51 -16.83 36.95
N THR A 145 -22.43 -15.87 37.11
CA THR A 145 -23.27 -15.35 36.03
C THR A 145 -22.50 -14.38 35.10
N ASP A 146 -21.33 -13.88 35.52
CA ASP A 146 -20.48 -13.01 34.74
C ASP A 146 -19.59 -13.81 33.77
N LEU A 147 -19.57 -15.11 33.84
CA LEU A 147 -18.85 -16.00 32.93
C LEU A 147 -19.83 -16.91 32.17
N PRO A 148 -19.56 -17.17 30.88
CA PRO A 148 -18.41 -16.74 30.10
C PRO A 148 -18.44 -15.25 29.76
N LEU A 149 -17.30 -14.57 29.95
CA LEU A 149 -17.12 -13.17 29.57
C LEU A 149 -16.55 -13.10 28.14
N THR A 150 -17.40 -12.73 27.20
CA THR A 150 -17.05 -12.64 25.79
C THR A 150 -16.88 -11.19 25.38
N PRO A 151 -15.79 -10.80 24.68
CA PRO A 151 -15.61 -9.44 24.25
C PRO A 151 -16.63 -9.04 23.18
N ALA A 152 -17.16 -7.82 23.27
CA ALA A 152 -17.82 -7.16 22.14
C ALA A 152 -16.74 -6.69 21.16
N ILE A 153 -16.92 -6.98 19.88
CA ILE A 153 -15.98 -6.65 18.80
C ILE A 153 -16.64 -5.62 17.90
N SER A 154 -15.88 -4.59 17.53
CA SER A 154 -16.26 -3.61 16.51
C SER A 154 -15.07 -3.30 15.60
N GLY A 155 -15.35 -2.71 14.42
CA GLY A 155 -14.39 -2.58 13.33
C GLY A 155 -14.58 -3.68 12.29
N SER A 156 -14.03 -3.48 11.10
CA SER A 156 -14.29 -4.36 9.94
C SER A 156 -13.27 -5.47 9.73
N GLY A 157 -12.15 -5.42 10.46
CA GLY A 157 -11.04 -6.35 10.26
C GLY A 157 -11.27 -7.73 10.90
N ILE A 158 -10.90 -8.77 10.19
CA ILE A 158 -10.99 -10.16 10.70
C ILE A 158 -9.88 -10.42 11.71
N ILE A 159 -10.27 -10.74 12.96
CA ILE A 159 -9.31 -11.12 14.00
C ILE A 159 -8.73 -12.49 13.68
N THR A 160 -7.40 -12.56 13.58
CA THR A 160 -6.65 -13.79 13.26
C THR A 160 -6.08 -14.48 14.50
N SER A 161 -5.82 -13.73 15.58
CA SER A 161 -5.33 -14.30 16.84
C SER A 161 -5.73 -13.45 18.05
N TRP A 162 -5.78 -14.10 19.22
CA TRP A 162 -6.03 -13.49 20.49
C TRP A 162 -4.89 -13.79 21.45
N GLU A 163 -4.47 -12.78 22.20
CA GLU A 163 -3.37 -12.88 23.16
C GLU A 163 -3.73 -12.28 24.50
N LEU A 164 -3.16 -12.83 25.56
CA LEU A 164 -3.28 -12.37 26.93
C LEU A 164 -1.89 -12.03 27.47
N ASN A 165 -1.74 -10.87 28.11
CA ASN A 165 -0.45 -10.42 28.66
C ASN A 165 0.15 -11.33 29.74
N ASN A 166 -0.71 -12.06 30.43
CA ASN A 166 -0.31 -12.98 31.48
C ASN A 166 -1.13 -14.27 31.34
N THR A 167 -0.46 -15.36 31.06
CA THR A 167 -1.09 -16.67 30.90
C THR A 167 -1.44 -17.33 32.24
N SER A 168 -1.00 -16.78 33.39
CA SER A 168 -1.35 -17.26 34.73
C SER A 168 -2.72 -16.70 35.13
N LEU A 169 -3.76 -17.46 34.84
CA LEU A 169 -5.11 -17.24 35.33
C LEU A 169 -5.36 -17.99 36.61
N PRO A 170 -6.37 -17.59 37.45
CA PRO A 170 -6.80 -18.40 38.59
C PRO A 170 -7.11 -19.82 38.18
N SER A 171 -6.75 -20.79 39.02
CA SER A 171 -7.09 -22.21 38.75
C SER A 171 -8.59 -22.36 38.50
N GLY A 172 -8.94 -23.08 37.44
CA GLY A 172 -10.33 -23.29 37.01
C GLY A 172 -10.84 -22.20 36.01
N ILE A 173 -10.08 -21.14 35.79
CA ILE A 173 -10.38 -20.10 34.74
C ILE A 173 -9.51 -20.34 33.52
N SER A 174 -10.08 -20.17 32.35
CA SER A 174 -9.43 -20.33 31.06
C SER A 174 -9.70 -19.16 30.16
N PHE A 175 -8.78 -18.92 29.22
CA PHE A 175 -8.88 -17.94 28.13
C PHE A 175 -8.95 -18.65 26.79
N GLY A 176 -9.95 -18.30 26.00
CA GLY A 176 -10.14 -18.82 24.64
C GLY A 176 -9.25 -18.10 23.62
N SER A 177 -8.16 -18.71 23.23
CA SER A 177 -7.21 -18.16 22.24
C SER A 177 -7.78 -18.01 20.83
N SER A 178 -8.97 -18.56 20.55
CA SER A 178 -9.66 -18.43 19.27
C SER A 178 -10.74 -17.35 19.25
N ASN A 179 -11.21 -16.87 20.40
CA ASN A 179 -12.35 -15.95 20.48
C ASN A 179 -12.26 -14.91 21.61
N GLY A 180 -11.18 -14.88 22.37
CA GLY A 180 -10.98 -13.95 23.48
C GLY A 180 -11.88 -14.18 24.70
N THR A 181 -12.67 -15.24 24.77
CA THR A 181 -13.60 -15.49 25.86
C THR A 181 -12.88 -15.94 27.11
N VAL A 182 -13.23 -15.38 28.28
CA VAL A 182 -12.81 -15.87 29.60
C VAL A 182 -13.92 -16.71 30.17
N TYR A 183 -13.61 -17.92 30.61
CA TYR A 183 -14.63 -18.89 31.09
C TYR A 183 -14.09 -19.83 32.18
N GLY A 184 -14.99 -20.51 32.88
CA GLY A 184 -14.67 -21.51 33.87
C GLY A 184 -15.22 -21.19 35.25
N THR A 185 -14.77 -21.92 36.30
CA THR A 185 -15.12 -21.70 37.69
C THR A 185 -13.84 -21.63 38.50
N ALA A 186 -13.62 -20.52 39.21
CA ALA A 186 -12.41 -20.35 40.02
C ALA A 186 -12.35 -21.34 41.18
N THR A 187 -11.28 -22.12 41.27
CA THR A 187 -11.07 -23.12 42.33
C THR A 187 -10.07 -22.71 43.40
N GLN A 188 -9.49 -21.51 43.27
CA GLN A 188 -8.58 -20.93 44.27
C GLN A 188 -8.85 -19.45 44.49
N LEU A 189 -8.45 -18.94 45.66
CA LEU A 189 -8.46 -17.50 45.93
C LEU A 189 -7.38 -16.79 45.09
N TRP A 190 -7.73 -15.65 44.54
CA TRP A 190 -6.83 -14.87 43.69
C TRP A 190 -6.91 -13.39 44.03
N THR A 191 -5.78 -12.71 44.03
CA THR A 191 -5.74 -11.26 44.24
C THR A 191 -6.18 -10.55 42.95
N THR A 192 -6.78 -9.36 43.08
CA THR A 192 -7.18 -8.55 41.95
C THR A 192 -5.99 -8.34 41.00
N THR A 193 -6.13 -8.80 39.79
CA THR A 193 -5.09 -8.74 38.75
C THR A 193 -5.69 -8.16 37.47
N ALA A 194 -5.02 -7.18 36.89
CA ALA A 194 -5.39 -6.63 35.59
C ALA A 194 -4.82 -7.49 34.46
N TYR A 195 -5.68 -7.89 33.55
CA TYR A 195 -5.33 -8.61 32.33
C TYR A 195 -5.52 -7.72 31.11
N LYS A 196 -4.54 -7.70 30.21
CA LYS A 196 -4.63 -7.04 28.93
C LYS A 196 -4.78 -8.08 27.83
N VAL A 197 -5.78 -7.90 27.01
CA VAL A 197 -6.08 -8.77 25.88
C VAL A 197 -5.79 -8.02 24.58
N TRP A 198 -5.21 -8.71 23.60
CA TRP A 198 -5.05 -8.25 22.25
C TRP A 198 -5.85 -9.13 21.29
N ALA A 199 -6.49 -8.47 20.35
CA ALA A 199 -7.09 -9.06 19.17
C ALA A 199 -6.30 -8.58 17.96
N ASN A 200 -5.64 -9.49 17.25
CA ASN A 200 -4.69 -9.17 16.19
C ASN A 200 -5.29 -9.48 14.81
N ASN A 201 -4.99 -8.65 13.86
CA ASN A 201 -5.21 -8.86 12.42
C ASN A 201 -4.02 -8.32 11.61
N SER A 202 -4.18 -8.02 10.33
CA SER A 202 -3.11 -7.48 9.47
C SER A 202 -2.94 -5.96 9.56
N GLY A 203 -3.78 -5.27 10.34
CA GLY A 203 -3.74 -3.82 10.54
C GLY A 203 -2.63 -3.30 11.45
#